data_747036d0f33ba118a84f4cefcfa76b20
#
_entry.id   747036d0f33ba118a84f4cefcfa76b20
#
_cell.length_a   1.000
_cell.length_b   1.000
_cell.length_c   1.000
_cell.angle_alpha   90.00
_cell.angle_beta   90.00
_cell.angle_gamma   90.00
#
_symmetry.space_group_name_H-M   'P 1'
#
loop_
_entity.id
_entity.type
_entity.pdbx_description
1 polymer ?
#
loop_
_entity_poly.entity_id
_entity_poly.type
_entity_poly.pdbx_seq_one_letter_code
_entity_poly.pdbx_strand_id
1 'polypeptide(L)'
;IVVHKDSPRGVHFRRAGPRQRVYFESDEVHACIVTCGGLCPGLNTVIREIVCGLCHMYGVKKILGIDGGYRGFYSKNTVTLTPKVVNDIHKRGGTVLGTSRGGHDTSKIVDSIQDRGINQVYILGGDGTQRGAAVIFEEIRRRGLKVAVAGIPKTIDNDIPVIDKSFGFDTAVEEAQRAINAAHVESLSIENGIGLVKLMGRYSGFIAMYATLASRDVDCCLIPESPFYLEGSGGLYEYIEKRLKENGHMVIVIAEGAGQDLVSESLQS
;
A
#
# COMPACT_ATOMS: atom_id res chain seq x y z
N ILE A 1 -20.13 13.15 -6.93
CA ILE A 1 -20.78 13.35 -5.63
C ILE A 1 -21.63 14.61 -5.75
N VAL A 2 -22.95 14.46 -5.71
CA VAL A 2 -23.88 15.60 -5.68
C VAL A 2 -23.97 16.06 -4.22
N VAL A 3 -23.38 17.21 -3.92
CA VAL A 3 -23.50 17.84 -2.60
C VAL A 3 -24.76 18.69 -2.61
N HIS A 4 -25.78 18.32 -1.85
CA HIS A 4 -26.94 19.17 -1.64
C HIS A 4 -26.55 20.41 -0.86
N LYS A 5 -27.12 21.58 -1.26
CA LYS A 5 -26.77 22.90 -0.74
C LYS A 5 -26.96 23.03 0.78
N ASP A 6 -27.84 22.20 1.36
CA ASP A 6 -28.23 22.22 2.79
C ASP A 6 -27.61 21.07 3.60
N SER A 7 -26.76 20.23 3.01
CA SER A 7 -26.04 19.19 3.75
C SER A 7 -24.85 19.81 4.50
N PRO A 8 -24.59 19.39 5.77
CA PRO A 8 -23.39 19.81 6.47
C PRO A 8 -22.18 19.43 5.61
N ARG A 9 -21.36 20.42 5.30
CA ARG A 9 -20.12 20.20 4.52
C ARG A 9 -19.26 19.23 5.29
N GLY A 10 -19.06 18.02 4.74
CA GLY A 10 -18.16 17.04 5.32
C GLY A 10 -16.71 17.55 5.38
N VAL A 11 -15.86 16.81 6.07
CA VAL A 11 -14.43 17.09 6.10
C VAL A 11 -13.87 16.92 4.68
N HIS A 12 -13.21 17.95 4.17
CA HIS A 12 -12.58 17.94 2.86
C HIS A 12 -11.08 18.01 2.98
N PHE A 13 -10.39 17.18 2.22
CA PHE A 13 -8.95 17.27 2.07
C PHE A 13 -8.60 17.99 0.77
N ARG A 14 -7.67 18.93 0.85
CA ARG A 14 -7.20 19.63 -0.34
C ARG A 14 -6.36 18.66 -1.18
N ARG A 15 -6.73 18.50 -2.45
CA ARG A 15 -5.95 17.69 -3.38
C ARG A 15 -4.52 18.24 -3.47
N ALA A 16 -3.53 17.33 -3.36
CA ALA A 16 -2.13 17.67 -3.57
C ALA A 16 -1.88 18.02 -5.05
N GLY A 17 -0.94 18.90 -5.28
CA GLY A 17 -0.58 19.32 -6.62
C GLY A 17 0.45 20.46 -6.59
N PRO A 18 0.93 20.91 -7.74
CA PRO A 18 1.86 22.03 -7.84
C PRO A 18 1.35 23.27 -7.11
N ARG A 19 2.26 23.99 -6.48
CA ARG A 19 1.96 25.24 -5.78
C ARG A 19 2.66 26.39 -6.50
N GLN A 20 1.98 27.52 -6.63
CA GLN A 20 2.54 28.74 -7.19
C GLN A 20 3.65 29.31 -6.28
N ARG A 21 3.51 29.12 -4.96
CA ARG A 21 4.52 29.50 -3.98
C ARG A 21 5.15 28.24 -3.41
N VAL A 22 6.47 28.15 -3.49
CA VAL A 22 7.27 27.10 -2.87
C VAL A 22 7.80 27.59 -1.53
N TYR A 23 7.99 26.68 -0.59
CA TYR A 23 8.47 26.97 0.76
C TYR A 23 9.99 26.92 0.86
N PHE A 24 10.63 26.12 0.00
CA PHE A 24 12.07 25.94 -0.06
C PHE A 24 12.61 26.45 -1.39
N GLU A 25 13.73 27.18 -1.34
CA GLU A 25 14.52 27.46 -2.54
C GLU A 25 15.26 26.20 -3.00
N SER A 26 15.43 26.03 -4.31
CA SER A 26 16.03 24.80 -4.88
C SER A 26 17.42 24.50 -4.33
N ASP A 27 18.23 25.53 -4.14
CA ASP A 27 19.63 25.39 -3.68
C ASP A 27 19.74 25.05 -2.18
N GLU A 28 18.73 25.39 -1.37
CA GLU A 28 18.69 25.03 0.05
C GLU A 28 18.18 23.61 0.29
N VAL A 29 17.52 22.99 -0.70
CA VAL A 29 16.92 21.66 -0.51
C VAL A 29 17.98 20.58 -0.38
N HIS A 30 17.92 19.88 0.75
CA HIS A 30 18.57 18.62 0.97
C HIS A 30 17.51 17.56 1.28
N ALA A 31 17.13 16.79 0.28
CA ALA A 31 16.07 15.81 0.37
C ALA A 31 16.57 14.44 0.80
N CYS A 32 15.73 13.67 1.49
CA CYS A 32 15.98 12.24 1.66
C CYS A 32 14.74 11.40 1.34
N ILE A 33 14.96 10.17 0.90
CA ILE A 33 13.93 9.18 0.58
C ILE A 33 14.21 7.92 1.42
N VAL A 34 13.18 7.41 2.06
CA VAL A 34 13.23 6.17 2.85
C VAL A 34 12.07 5.25 2.53
N THR A 35 12.33 3.96 2.40
CA THR A 35 11.32 2.92 2.17
C THR A 35 11.20 2.02 3.40
N CYS A 36 9.98 1.85 3.93
CA CYS A 36 9.72 1.10 5.16
C CYS A 36 8.63 0.05 4.97
N GLY A 37 8.71 -1.02 5.76
CA GLY A 37 7.72 -2.09 5.78
C GLY A 37 7.92 -3.14 4.69
N GLY A 38 6.84 -3.83 4.29
CA GLY A 38 6.87 -4.86 3.25
C GLY A 38 7.12 -4.30 1.85
N LEU A 39 7.42 -5.18 0.92
CA LEU A 39 7.57 -4.84 -0.50
C LEU A 39 6.19 -4.58 -1.13
N CYS A 40 6.20 -3.76 -2.18
CA CYS A 40 5.03 -3.44 -2.98
C CYS A 40 5.46 -3.19 -4.42
N PRO A 41 4.72 -3.64 -5.43
CA PRO A 41 5.01 -3.29 -6.81
C PRO A 41 5.05 -1.76 -6.99
N GLY A 42 6.07 -1.27 -7.69
CA GLY A 42 6.22 0.16 -7.98
C GLY A 42 7.09 0.97 -7.01
N LEU A 43 7.63 0.39 -5.93
CA LEU A 43 8.50 1.12 -4.98
C LEU A 43 9.67 1.82 -5.67
N ASN A 44 10.41 1.10 -6.51
CA ASN A 44 11.53 1.69 -7.25
C ASN A 44 11.09 2.76 -8.25
N THR A 45 9.91 2.60 -8.86
CA THR A 45 9.33 3.62 -9.73
C THR A 45 9.06 4.91 -8.95
N VAL A 46 8.47 4.82 -7.75
CA VAL A 46 8.21 5.98 -6.91
C VAL A 46 9.51 6.68 -6.50
N ILE A 47 10.54 5.92 -6.09
CA ILE A 47 11.87 6.47 -5.78
C ILE A 47 12.41 7.25 -6.98
N ARG A 48 12.38 6.63 -8.18
CA ARG A 48 12.86 7.23 -9.42
C ARG A 48 12.11 8.53 -9.74
N GLU A 49 10.80 8.52 -9.68
CA GLU A 49 9.99 9.68 -10.03
C GLU A 49 10.17 10.84 -9.03
N ILE A 50 10.36 10.56 -7.74
CA ILE A 50 10.71 11.59 -6.75
C ILE A 50 12.06 12.22 -7.11
N VAL A 51 13.09 11.40 -7.38
CA VAL A 51 14.43 11.89 -7.73
C VAL A 51 14.40 12.70 -9.03
N CYS A 52 13.76 12.16 -10.07
CA CYS A 52 13.65 12.86 -11.36
C CYS A 52 12.85 14.15 -11.23
N GLY A 53 11.74 14.15 -10.51
CA GLY A 53 10.93 15.33 -10.25
C GLY A 53 11.70 16.41 -9.50
N LEU A 54 12.38 16.05 -8.42
CA LEU A 54 13.22 16.98 -7.65
C LEU A 54 14.34 17.60 -8.49
N CYS A 55 15.04 16.76 -9.29
CA CYS A 55 16.16 17.24 -10.10
C CYS A 55 15.69 18.08 -11.32
N HIS A 56 14.74 17.56 -12.09
CA HIS A 56 14.40 18.15 -13.40
C HIS A 56 13.34 19.24 -13.30
N MET A 57 12.39 19.13 -12.37
CA MET A 57 11.32 20.13 -12.22
C MET A 57 11.69 21.24 -11.22
N TYR A 58 12.41 20.87 -10.16
CA TYR A 58 12.71 21.79 -9.05
C TYR A 58 14.19 22.13 -8.91
N GLY A 59 15.08 21.58 -9.73
CA GLY A 59 16.51 21.90 -9.73
C GLY A 59 17.28 21.44 -8.48
N VAL A 60 16.72 20.53 -7.69
CA VAL A 60 17.35 20.03 -6.46
C VAL A 60 18.56 19.16 -6.78
N LYS A 61 19.69 19.43 -6.12
CA LYS A 61 20.97 18.76 -6.36
C LYS A 61 21.35 17.73 -5.30
N LYS A 62 20.82 17.87 -4.08
CA LYS A 62 21.17 17.01 -2.94
C LYS A 62 20.01 16.10 -2.55
N ILE A 63 20.10 14.83 -2.94
CA ILE A 63 19.08 13.82 -2.63
C ILE A 63 19.79 12.59 -2.08
N LEU A 64 19.40 12.17 -0.87
CA LEU A 64 19.90 10.97 -0.20
C LEU A 64 18.84 9.88 -0.17
N GLY A 65 19.23 8.64 -0.44
CA GLY A 65 18.48 7.45 -0.07
C GLY A 65 18.91 6.96 1.30
N ILE A 66 17.98 6.68 2.19
CA ILE A 66 18.23 6.07 3.49
C ILE A 66 18.09 4.56 3.30
N ASP A 67 19.19 3.83 3.48
CA ASP A 67 19.23 2.38 3.30
C ASP A 67 18.77 1.64 4.56
N GLY A 68 17.85 0.68 4.41
CA GLY A 68 17.37 -0.18 5.48
C GLY A 68 16.23 0.40 6.33
N GLY A 69 15.38 1.25 5.76
CA GLY A 69 14.21 1.80 6.43
C GLY A 69 14.55 2.80 7.53
N TYR A 70 13.69 2.93 8.55
CA TYR A 70 13.92 3.88 9.65
C TYR A 70 15.24 3.66 10.39
N ARG A 71 15.74 2.43 10.48
CA ARG A 71 17.05 2.14 11.07
C ARG A 71 18.19 2.82 10.32
N GLY A 72 18.05 3.01 9.01
CA GLY A 72 19.07 3.64 8.17
C GLY A 72 19.43 5.06 8.59
N PHE A 73 18.52 5.79 9.24
CA PHE A 73 18.81 7.13 9.72
C PHE A 73 19.99 7.15 10.73
N TYR A 74 20.02 6.19 11.65
CA TYR A 74 21.04 6.14 12.70
C TYR A 74 22.09 5.05 12.49
N SER A 75 21.94 4.14 11.52
CA SER A 75 22.99 3.20 11.11
C SER A 75 24.00 3.83 10.15
N LYS A 76 23.77 5.07 9.74
CA LYS A 76 24.61 5.88 8.83
C LYS A 76 24.74 5.34 7.41
N ASN A 77 23.89 4.42 6.99
CA ASN A 77 23.87 3.90 5.62
C ASN A 77 23.04 4.82 4.74
N THR A 78 23.68 5.52 3.82
CA THR A 78 23.04 6.39 2.86
C THR A 78 23.61 6.21 1.47
N VAL A 79 22.75 6.41 0.48
CA VAL A 79 23.12 6.37 -0.95
C VAL A 79 22.81 7.73 -1.57
N THR A 80 23.76 8.32 -2.27
CA THR A 80 23.47 9.55 -3.05
C THR A 80 22.61 9.16 -4.25
N LEU A 81 21.45 9.80 -4.36
CA LEU A 81 20.51 9.56 -5.45
C LEU A 81 20.62 10.65 -6.51
N THR A 82 20.80 10.23 -7.74
CA THR A 82 20.84 11.10 -8.92
C THR A 82 19.99 10.49 -10.04
N PRO A 83 19.54 11.24 -11.03
CA PRO A 83 18.83 10.70 -12.20
C PRO A 83 19.58 9.53 -12.86
N LYS A 84 20.92 9.58 -12.89
CA LYS A 84 21.75 8.50 -13.42
C LYS A 84 21.67 7.21 -12.58
N VAL A 85 21.72 7.34 -11.26
CA VAL A 85 21.63 6.19 -10.32
C VAL A 85 20.27 5.51 -10.40
N VAL A 86 19.19 6.29 -10.55
CA VAL A 86 17.83 5.77 -10.57
C VAL A 86 17.30 5.44 -11.96
N ASN A 87 18.10 5.59 -13.02
CA ASN A 87 17.64 5.50 -14.42
C ASN A 87 16.87 4.21 -14.72
N ASP A 88 17.36 3.07 -14.28
CA ASP A 88 16.82 1.75 -14.62
C ASP A 88 16.20 0.99 -13.45
N ILE A 89 16.12 1.59 -12.26
CA ILE A 89 15.63 0.89 -11.07
C ILE A 89 14.16 0.47 -11.16
N HIS A 90 13.34 1.18 -11.92
CA HIS A 90 11.93 0.85 -12.15
C HIS A 90 11.71 -0.50 -12.86
N LYS A 91 12.74 -1.01 -13.56
CA LYS A 91 12.72 -2.33 -14.19
C LYS A 91 12.95 -3.47 -13.21
N ARG A 92 13.27 -3.17 -11.95
CA ARG A 92 13.58 -4.15 -10.92
C ARG A 92 12.48 -4.14 -9.86
N GLY A 93 12.08 -5.31 -9.40
CA GLY A 93 11.22 -5.45 -8.24
C GLY A 93 11.93 -5.08 -6.92
N GLY A 94 11.17 -5.01 -5.85
CA GLY A 94 11.67 -4.65 -4.53
C GLY A 94 11.97 -3.17 -4.35
N THR A 95 12.99 -2.86 -3.57
CA THR A 95 13.48 -1.50 -3.34
C THR A 95 15.00 -1.45 -3.33
N VAL A 96 15.59 -0.51 -4.07
CA VAL A 96 17.05 -0.29 -4.11
C VAL A 96 17.59 0.31 -2.81
N LEU A 97 16.72 0.85 -1.95
CA LEU A 97 17.07 1.40 -0.64
C LEU A 97 16.89 0.38 0.49
N GLY A 98 16.59 -0.88 0.17
CA GLY A 98 16.24 -1.84 1.21
C GLY A 98 15.03 -1.40 2.02
N THR A 99 14.65 -2.20 2.98
CA THR A 99 13.52 -1.89 3.88
C THR A 99 13.71 -2.61 5.21
N SER A 100 13.06 -2.12 6.25
CA SER A 100 12.96 -2.82 7.53
C SER A 100 11.57 -2.72 8.12
N ARG A 101 11.21 -3.71 8.92
CA ARG A 101 10.06 -3.62 9.82
C ARG A 101 10.56 -3.20 11.19
N GLY A 102 9.92 -2.20 11.80
CA GLY A 102 10.37 -1.62 13.07
C GLY A 102 11.59 -0.70 12.93
N GLY A 103 12.29 -0.48 14.05
CA GLY A 103 13.43 0.43 14.08
C GLY A 103 13.05 1.91 14.08
N HIS A 104 11.82 2.22 14.48
CA HIS A 104 11.39 3.60 14.68
C HIS A 104 11.87 4.10 16.05
N ASP A 105 12.78 5.06 16.02
CA ASP A 105 13.25 5.82 17.16
C ASP A 105 13.19 7.29 16.78
N THR A 106 12.14 7.96 17.20
CA THR A 106 11.85 9.34 16.79
C THR A 106 12.99 10.29 17.06
N SER A 107 13.60 10.21 18.24
CA SER A 107 14.68 11.11 18.62
C SER A 107 15.89 10.93 17.71
N LYS A 108 16.37 9.68 17.55
CA LYS A 108 17.54 9.37 16.71
C LYS A 108 17.29 9.70 15.24
N ILE A 109 16.07 9.51 14.74
CA ILE A 109 15.71 9.85 13.37
C ILE A 109 15.80 11.37 13.18
N VAL A 110 15.21 12.16 14.09
CA VAL A 110 15.21 13.62 13.97
C VAL A 110 16.61 14.19 14.22
N ASP A 111 17.40 13.62 15.14
CA ASP A 111 18.81 13.97 15.33
C ASP A 111 19.58 13.78 14.01
N SER A 112 19.42 12.62 13.36
CA SER A 112 20.07 12.35 12.06
C SER A 112 19.62 13.28 10.94
N ILE A 113 18.35 13.66 10.90
CA ILE A 113 17.82 14.65 9.94
C ILE A 113 18.52 16.01 10.16
N GLN A 114 18.62 16.44 11.41
CA GLN A 114 19.23 17.71 11.79
C GLN A 114 20.74 17.71 11.52
N ASP A 115 21.45 16.68 11.94
CA ASP A 115 22.93 16.57 11.77
C ASP A 115 23.35 16.53 10.31
N ARG A 116 22.52 16.00 9.43
CA ARG A 116 22.76 15.95 7.98
C ARG A 116 22.26 17.16 7.23
N GLY A 117 21.59 18.10 7.91
CA GLY A 117 20.98 19.26 7.27
C GLY A 117 19.87 18.90 6.27
N ILE A 118 19.19 17.77 6.49
CA ILE A 118 18.05 17.36 5.65
C ILE A 118 16.86 18.25 5.98
N ASN A 119 16.20 18.80 4.95
CA ASN A 119 15.03 19.66 5.12
C ASN A 119 13.79 19.20 4.34
N GLN A 120 13.90 18.11 3.55
CA GLN A 120 12.76 17.43 2.96
C GLN A 120 12.88 15.92 3.15
N VAL A 121 11.87 15.28 3.73
CA VAL A 121 11.85 13.85 4.03
C VAL A 121 10.67 13.20 3.33
N TYR A 122 10.95 12.25 2.44
CA TYR A 122 9.97 11.45 1.71
C TYR A 122 9.95 10.03 2.27
N ILE A 123 8.82 9.64 2.88
CA ILE A 123 8.67 8.37 3.59
C ILE A 123 7.66 7.48 2.87
N LEU A 124 8.14 6.38 2.27
CA LEU A 124 7.32 5.40 1.59
C LEU A 124 7.02 4.24 2.53
N GLY A 125 5.75 4.00 2.82
CA GLY A 125 5.39 2.88 3.68
C GLY A 125 3.89 2.73 3.93
N GLY A 126 3.54 1.62 4.58
CA GLY A 126 2.17 1.30 4.97
C GLY A 126 1.70 2.09 6.20
N ASP A 127 0.55 1.72 6.75
CA ASP A 127 -0.11 2.42 7.85
C ASP A 127 0.80 2.71 9.05
N GLY A 128 1.48 1.69 9.57
CA GLY A 128 2.43 1.87 10.70
C GLY A 128 3.57 2.85 10.38
N THR A 129 4.04 2.87 9.14
CA THR A 129 5.07 3.81 8.68
C THR A 129 4.52 5.24 8.62
N GLN A 130 3.27 5.41 8.16
CA GLN A 130 2.63 6.73 8.07
C GLN A 130 2.36 7.29 9.48
N ARG A 131 1.96 6.46 10.44
CA ARG A 131 1.89 6.86 11.85
C ARG A 131 3.25 7.31 12.38
N GLY A 132 4.32 6.57 12.06
CA GLY A 132 5.69 6.97 12.38
C GLY A 132 6.10 8.30 11.75
N ALA A 133 5.72 8.54 10.49
CA ALA A 133 5.96 9.80 9.81
C ALA A 133 5.28 11.00 10.51
N ALA A 134 4.05 10.80 11.01
CA ALA A 134 3.34 11.83 11.77
C ALA A 134 4.09 12.17 13.07
N VAL A 135 4.56 11.16 13.81
CA VAL A 135 5.32 11.36 15.06
C VAL A 135 6.67 12.06 14.78
N ILE A 136 7.36 11.71 13.69
CA ILE A 136 8.57 12.40 13.25
C ILE A 136 8.26 13.88 12.96
N PHE A 137 7.18 14.16 12.26
CA PHE A 137 6.77 15.53 11.95
C PHE A 137 6.46 16.36 13.20
N GLU A 138 5.75 15.78 14.18
CA GLU A 138 5.46 16.47 15.45
C GLU A 138 6.76 16.78 16.22
N GLU A 139 7.72 15.87 16.26
CA GLU A 139 9.02 16.10 16.90
C GLU A 139 9.83 17.19 16.19
N ILE A 140 9.82 17.20 14.84
CA ILE A 140 10.42 18.27 14.02
C ILE A 140 9.81 19.63 14.38
N ARG A 141 8.48 19.71 14.50
CA ARG A 141 7.79 20.92 14.92
C ARG A 141 8.15 21.34 16.33
N ARG A 142 8.17 20.38 17.27
CA ARG A 142 8.55 20.64 18.68
C ARG A 142 9.95 21.24 18.79
N ARG A 143 10.88 20.80 17.94
CA ARG A 143 12.25 21.32 17.89
C ARG A 143 12.39 22.62 17.08
N GLY A 144 11.33 23.09 16.45
CA GLY A 144 11.35 24.32 15.62
C GLY A 144 12.20 24.20 14.35
N LEU A 145 12.39 22.97 13.82
CA LEU A 145 13.20 22.72 12.63
C LEU A 145 12.43 23.06 11.34
N LYS A 146 13.11 23.69 10.37
CA LYS A 146 12.57 23.95 9.01
C LYS A 146 12.69 22.67 8.16
N VAL A 147 11.88 21.67 8.44
CA VAL A 147 11.87 20.39 7.72
C VAL A 147 10.46 20.02 7.32
N ALA A 148 10.25 19.67 6.05
CA ALA A 148 9.00 19.12 5.55
C ALA A 148 9.05 17.61 5.51
N VAL A 149 7.95 16.94 5.90
CA VAL A 149 7.77 15.50 5.83
C VAL A 149 6.61 15.18 4.90
N ALA A 150 6.84 14.36 3.89
CA ALA A 150 5.84 13.86 2.96
C ALA A 150 5.73 12.33 3.07
N GLY A 151 4.59 11.83 3.52
CA GLY A 151 4.27 10.42 3.53
C GLY A 151 3.70 9.97 2.19
N ILE A 152 4.28 8.92 1.61
CA ILE A 152 3.77 8.29 0.40
C ILE A 152 3.18 6.94 0.79
N PRO A 153 1.84 6.79 0.73
CA PRO A 153 1.16 5.56 1.10
C PRO A 153 1.58 4.39 0.22
N LYS A 154 1.96 3.28 0.85
CA LYS A 154 2.37 2.05 0.21
C LYS A 154 1.61 0.87 0.81
N THR A 155 0.56 0.44 0.13
CA THR A 155 -0.18 -0.79 0.40
C THR A 155 -0.88 -1.26 -0.87
N ILE A 156 -0.84 -2.58 -1.13
CA ILE A 156 -1.62 -3.16 -2.21
C ILE A 156 -3.10 -3.28 -1.85
N ASP A 157 -3.45 -3.24 -0.56
CA ASP A 157 -4.83 -3.44 -0.07
C ASP A 157 -5.76 -2.26 -0.40
N ASN A 158 -5.18 -1.10 -0.73
CA ASN A 158 -5.91 0.14 -1.03
C ASN A 158 -6.83 0.60 0.11
N ASP A 159 -6.44 0.34 1.35
CA ASP A 159 -7.23 0.54 2.57
C ASP A 159 -6.82 1.80 3.36
N ILE A 160 -6.02 2.68 2.77
CA ILE A 160 -5.65 3.95 3.41
C ILE A 160 -6.74 4.98 3.17
N PRO A 161 -7.34 5.53 4.24
CA PRO A 161 -8.39 6.55 4.10
C PRO A 161 -7.89 7.79 3.35
N VAL A 162 -8.82 8.48 2.68
CA VAL A 162 -8.62 9.79 2.03
C VAL A 162 -7.95 9.72 0.66
N ILE A 163 -7.17 8.69 0.34
CA ILE A 163 -6.59 8.52 -0.99
C ILE A 163 -7.52 7.72 -1.89
N ASP A 164 -7.52 8.03 -3.17
CA ASP A 164 -8.35 7.31 -4.16
C ASP A 164 -7.76 5.93 -4.46
N LYS A 165 -6.43 5.86 -4.66
CA LYS A 165 -5.75 4.63 -5.03
C LYS A 165 -4.29 4.63 -4.54
N SER A 166 -3.89 3.52 -3.95
CA SER A 166 -2.49 3.24 -3.59
C SER A 166 -1.78 2.55 -4.75
N PHE A 167 -0.50 2.90 -4.97
CA PHE A 167 0.30 2.21 -5.99
C PHE A 167 0.53 0.73 -5.62
N GLY A 168 0.58 -0.13 -6.63
CA GLY A 168 0.68 -1.58 -6.46
C GLY A 168 -0.66 -2.31 -6.38
N PHE A 169 -1.77 -1.61 -6.12
CA PHE A 169 -3.11 -2.20 -6.07
C PHE A 169 -3.53 -2.79 -7.42
N ASP A 170 -3.41 -2.03 -8.51
CA ASP A 170 -3.78 -2.53 -9.85
C ASP A 170 -2.96 -3.76 -10.26
N THR A 171 -1.66 -3.76 -9.96
CA THR A 171 -0.79 -4.93 -10.19
C THR A 171 -1.24 -6.13 -9.36
N ALA A 172 -1.63 -5.93 -8.10
CA ALA A 172 -2.15 -7.00 -7.26
C ALA A 172 -3.46 -7.58 -7.81
N VAL A 173 -4.36 -6.74 -8.32
CA VAL A 173 -5.60 -7.17 -8.98
C VAL A 173 -5.31 -7.95 -10.26
N GLU A 174 -4.36 -7.52 -11.07
CA GLU A 174 -3.94 -8.23 -12.29
C GLU A 174 -3.36 -9.61 -11.97
N GLU A 175 -2.47 -9.73 -10.99
CA GLU A 175 -1.92 -11.02 -10.58
C GLU A 175 -2.99 -11.93 -9.95
N ALA A 176 -3.94 -11.36 -9.22
CA ALA A 176 -5.08 -12.11 -8.69
C ALA A 176 -5.93 -12.73 -9.80
N GLN A 177 -6.15 -12.02 -10.91
CA GLN A 177 -6.87 -12.56 -12.07
C GLN A 177 -6.15 -13.76 -12.69
N ARG A 178 -4.82 -13.77 -12.72
CA ARG A 178 -4.03 -14.92 -13.20
C ARG A 178 -4.26 -16.15 -12.32
N ALA A 179 -4.27 -15.97 -11.00
CA ALA A 179 -4.56 -17.04 -10.06
C ALA A 179 -6.01 -17.55 -10.18
N ILE A 180 -6.97 -16.65 -10.35
CA ILE A 180 -8.39 -17.00 -10.55
C ILE A 180 -8.56 -17.79 -11.84
N ASN A 181 -7.95 -17.37 -12.94
CA ASN A 181 -8.01 -18.09 -14.21
C ASN A 181 -7.42 -19.49 -14.11
N ALA A 182 -6.29 -19.66 -13.41
CA ALA A 182 -5.71 -20.98 -13.20
C ALA A 182 -6.63 -21.90 -12.39
N ALA A 183 -7.23 -21.38 -11.31
CA ALA A 183 -8.17 -22.12 -10.49
C ALA A 183 -9.48 -22.44 -11.24
N HIS A 184 -9.95 -21.55 -12.10
CA HIS A 184 -11.12 -21.78 -12.95
C HIS A 184 -10.87 -22.93 -13.94
N VAL A 185 -9.76 -22.90 -14.67
CA VAL A 185 -9.41 -23.96 -15.62
C VAL A 185 -9.28 -25.32 -14.91
N GLU A 186 -8.67 -25.36 -13.73
CA GLU A 186 -8.53 -26.58 -12.95
C GLU A 186 -9.91 -27.09 -12.46
N SER A 187 -10.78 -26.21 -11.99
CA SER A 187 -12.13 -26.58 -11.52
C SER A 187 -13.00 -27.17 -12.64
N LEU A 188 -12.84 -26.72 -13.87
CA LEU A 188 -13.53 -27.25 -15.05
C LEU A 188 -13.07 -28.67 -15.42
N SER A 189 -11.86 -29.07 -15.03
CA SER A 189 -11.27 -30.35 -15.42
C SER A 189 -11.76 -31.55 -14.59
N ILE A 190 -12.45 -31.28 -13.48
CA ILE A 190 -12.88 -32.30 -12.50
C ILE A 190 -14.39 -32.17 -12.26
N GLU A 191 -15.10 -33.29 -12.17
CA GLU A 191 -16.51 -33.28 -11.81
C GLU A 191 -16.72 -32.69 -10.42
N ASN A 192 -17.63 -31.70 -10.31
CA ASN A 192 -17.90 -30.92 -9.12
C ASN A 192 -16.65 -30.19 -8.58
N GLY A 193 -15.75 -29.76 -9.48
CA GLY A 193 -14.51 -29.09 -9.11
C GLY A 193 -14.76 -27.74 -8.45
N ILE A 194 -14.01 -27.47 -7.38
CA ILE A 194 -14.04 -26.19 -6.66
C ILE A 194 -12.64 -25.57 -6.71
N GLY A 195 -12.51 -24.41 -7.38
CA GLY A 195 -11.32 -23.59 -7.33
C GLY A 195 -11.41 -22.61 -6.14
N LEU A 196 -10.49 -22.72 -5.18
CA LEU A 196 -10.42 -21.81 -4.04
C LEU A 196 -9.18 -20.93 -4.15
N VAL A 197 -9.39 -19.60 -4.27
CA VAL A 197 -8.31 -18.62 -4.40
C VAL A 197 -8.29 -17.69 -3.19
N LYS A 198 -7.27 -17.81 -2.35
CA LYS A 198 -7.04 -16.90 -1.24
C LYS A 198 -6.20 -15.73 -1.71
N LEU A 199 -6.71 -14.52 -1.55
CA LEU A 199 -6.05 -13.27 -1.91
C LEU A 199 -5.66 -12.45 -0.67
N MET A 200 -4.70 -11.56 -0.84
CA MET A 200 -4.34 -10.58 0.18
C MET A 200 -5.50 -9.61 0.44
N GLY A 201 -5.51 -8.98 1.58
CA GLY A 201 -6.56 -8.08 2.06
C GLY A 201 -6.98 -8.45 3.49
N ARG A 202 -6.26 -7.90 4.49
CA ARG A 202 -6.48 -8.23 5.90
C ARG A 202 -7.71 -7.55 6.47
N TYR A 203 -7.86 -6.25 6.21
CA TYR A 203 -8.92 -5.41 6.75
C TYR A 203 -9.86 -4.90 5.67
N SER A 204 -9.56 -5.20 4.42
CA SER A 204 -10.38 -4.82 3.27
C SER A 204 -10.42 -5.91 2.22
N GLY A 205 -11.55 -6.02 1.53
CA GLY A 205 -11.79 -6.94 0.43
C GLY A 205 -11.56 -6.33 -0.95
N PHE A 206 -10.88 -5.19 -1.08
CA PHE A 206 -10.79 -4.47 -2.35
C PHE A 206 -10.11 -5.29 -3.45
N ILE A 207 -9.00 -5.98 -3.15
CA ILE A 207 -8.34 -6.83 -4.15
C ILE A 207 -9.27 -7.95 -4.61
N ALA A 208 -9.90 -8.65 -3.66
CA ALA A 208 -10.82 -9.75 -3.94
C ALA A 208 -12.01 -9.29 -4.79
N MET A 209 -12.65 -8.18 -4.43
CA MET A 209 -13.80 -7.63 -5.17
C MET A 209 -13.42 -7.18 -6.58
N TYR A 210 -12.34 -6.43 -6.73
CA TYR A 210 -11.91 -5.94 -8.04
C TYR A 210 -11.46 -7.09 -8.96
N ALA A 211 -10.73 -8.07 -8.42
CA ALA A 211 -10.32 -9.24 -9.18
C ALA A 211 -11.53 -10.11 -9.60
N THR A 212 -12.50 -10.27 -8.72
CA THR A 212 -13.78 -10.96 -9.02
C THR A 212 -14.52 -10.29 -10.17
N LEU A 213 -14.69 -8.98 -10.10
CA LEU A 213 -15.38 -8.20 -11.15
C LEU A 213 -14.63 -8.23 -12.48
N ALA A 214 -13.29 -8.21 -12.43
CA ALA A 214 -12.46 -8.20 -13.62
C ALA A 214 -12.41 -9.56 -14.31
N SER A 215 -12.35 -10.68 -13.56
CA SER A 215 -12.24 -12.02 -14.11
C SER A 215 -13.57 -12.53 -14.68
N ARG A 216 -14.70 -12.23 -14.04
CA ARG A 216 -16.06 -12.72 -14.34
C ARG A 216 -16.27 -14.23 -14.15
N ASP A 217 -15.26 -14.96 -13.72
CA ASP A 217 -15.28 -16.43 -13.55
C ASP A 217 -15.47 -16.86 -12.10
N VAL A 218 -15.76 -15.89 -11.21
CA VAL A 218 -15.90 -16.13 -9.76
C VAL A 218 -17.40 -16.23 -9.40
N ASP A 219 -17.77 -17.32 -8.76
CA ASP A 219 -19.13 -17.57 -8.28
C ASP A 219 -19.39 -17.01 -6.88
N CYS A 220 -18.35 -16.92 -6.05
CA CYS A 220 -18.46 -16.43 -4.68
C CYS A 220 -17.21 -15.62 -4.29
N CYS A 221 -17.42 -14.43 -3.73
CA CYS A 221 -16.37 -13.57 -3.22
C CYS A 221 -16.61 -13.28 -1.73
N LEU A 222 -15.70 -13.75 -0.88
CA LEU A 222 -15.78 -13.60 0.58
C LEU A 222 -14.79 -12.53 1.03
N ILE A 223 -15.31 -11.50 1.71
CA ILE A 223 -14.56 -10.31 2.13
C ILE A 223 -14.73 -10.03 3.64
N PRO A 224 -13.77 -9.36 4.28
CA PRO A 224 -13.85 -9.05 5.70
C PRO A 224 -15.06 -8.17 6.08
N GLU A 225 -15.49 -7.30 5.17
CA GLU A 225 -16.58 -6.34 5.39
C GLU A 225 -17.96 -6.99 5.40
N SER A 226 -18.08 -8.23 4.90
CA SER A 226 -19.37 -8.94 4.83
C SER A 226 -19.28 -10.25 5.60
N PRO A 227 -19.90 -10.34 6.77
CA PRO A 227 -19.92 -11.58 7.53
C PRO A 227 -20.68 -12.67 6.79
N PHE A 228 -20.25 -13.91 6.93
CA PHE A 228 -20.91 -15.09 6.37
C PHE A 228 -20.85 -16.26 7.37
N TYR A 229 -21.68 -17.23 7.18
CA TYR A 229 -21.69 -18.46 7.98
C TYR A 229 -21.64 -19.70 7.06
N LEU A 230 -21.12 -20.80 7.60
CA LEU A 230 -20.86 -22.00 6.82
C LEU A 230 -22.11 -22.89 6.67
N GLU A 231 -22.83 -23.14 7.76
CA GLU A 231 -23.90 -24.10 7.85
C GLU A 231 -25.26 -23.44 8.05
N GLY A 232 -26.34 -24.18 7.77
CA GLY A 232 -27.71 -23.72 7.94
C GLY A 232 -28.31 -23.10 6.67
N SER A 233 -29.57 -22.71 6.76
CA SER A 233 -30.32 -22.14 5.63
C SER A 233 -29.71 -20.82 5.15
N GLY A 234 -29.30 -20.77 3.89
CA GLY A 234 -28.58 -19.64 3.29
C GLY A 234 -27.08 -19.61 3.62
N GLY A 235 -26.54 -20.64 4.25
CA GLY A 235 -25.10 -20.76 4.52
C GLY A 235 -24.28 -21.06 3.27
N LEU A 236 -22.96 -20.91 3.41
CA LEU A 236 -22.03 -21.08 2.30
C LEU A 236 -22.08 -22.48 1.69
N TYR A 237 -22.22 -23.53 2.53
CA TYR A 237 -22.27 -24.91 2.04
C TYR A 237 -23.53 -25.18 1.19
N GLU A 238 -24.67 -24.66 1.60
CA GLU A 238 -25.91 -24.75 0.80
C GLU A 238 -25.76 -24.06 -0.56
N TYR A 239 -25.12 -22.88 -0.56
CA TYR A 239 -24.82 -22.15 -1.80
C TYR A 239 -23.86 -22.94 -2.71
N ILE A 240 -22.80 -23.51 -2.17
CA ILE A 240 -21.83 -24.36 -2.91
C ILE A 240 -22.55 -25.54 -3.56
N GLU A 241 -23.34 -26.32 -2.78
CA GLU A 241 -24.09 -27.45 -3.31
C GLU A 241 -25.02 -27.05 -4.47
N LYS A 242 -25.72 -25.96 -4.31
CA LYS A 242 -26.59 -25.41 -5.35
C LYS A 242 -25.82 -25.09 -6.62
N ARG A 243 -24.69 -24.38 -6.51
CA ARG A 243 -23.87 -24.00 -7.66
C ARG A 243 -23.26 -25.20 -8.37
N LEU A 244 -22.78 -26.19 -7.62
CA LEU A 244 -22.24 -27.44 -8.21
C LEU A 244 -23.33 -28.21 -8.97
N LYS A 245 -24.53 -28.29 -8.43
CA LYS A 245 -25.67 -28.94 -9.13
C LYS A 245 -26.07 -28.20 -10.41
N GLU A 246 -25.98 -26.87 -10.43
CA GLU A 246 -26.34 -26.05 -11.59
C GLU A 246 -25.25 -26.02 -12.66
N ASN A 247 -23.98 -25.88 -12.28
CA ASN A 247 -22.88 -25.61 -13.19
C ASN A 247 -21.82 -26.74 -13.29
N GLY A 248 -21.80 -27.68 -12.35
CA GLY A 248 -20.82 -28.74 -12.29
C GLY A 248 -19.43 -28.31 -11.81
N HIS A 249 -19.20 -27.04 -11.60
CA HIS A 249 -17.94 -26.46 -11.07
C HIS A 249 -18.21 -25.14 -10.37
N MET A 250 -17.21 -24.62 -9.63
CA MET A 250 -17.31 -23.37 -8.92
C MET A 250 -15.94 -22.74 -8.65
N VAL A 251 -15.85 -21.41 -8.65
CA VAL A 251 -14.66 -20.67 -8.19
C VAL A 251 -15.04 -19.75 -7.03
N ILE A 252 -14.31 -19.91 -5.93
CA ILE A 252 -14.46 -19.10 -4.72
C ILE A 252 -13.21 -18.24 -4.53
N VAL A 253 -13.38 -16.94 -4.39
CA VAL A 253 -12.33 -16.01 -3.99
C VAL A 253 -12.55 -15.60 -2.55
N ILE A 254 -11.50 -15.66 -1.73
CA ILE A 254 -11.54 -15.29 -0.32
C ILE A 254 -10.40 -14.30 -0.01
N ALA A 255 -10.72 -13.15 0.56
CA ALA A 255 -9.71 -12.27 1.14
C ALA A 255 -9.16 -12.85 2.44
N GLU A 256 -7.87 -12.68 2.72
CA GLU A 256 -7.21 -13.31 3.89
C GLU A 256 -7.85 -12.95 5.24
N GLY A 257 -8.48 -11.80 5.34
CA GLY A 257 -9.16 -11.34 6.54
C GLY A 257 -10.62 -11.78 6.68
N ALA A 258 -11.19 -12.42 5.64
CA ALA A 258 -12.57 -12.87 5.69
C ALA A 258 -12.75 -14.09 6.61
N GLY A 259 -13.86 -14.16 7.35
CA GLY A 259 -14.20 -15.28 8.20
C GLY A 259 -13.31 -15.47 9.44
N GLN A 260 -12.63 -14.45 9.92
CA GLN A 260 -11.76 -14.54 11.11
C GLN A 260 -12.53 -14.92 12.37
N ASP A 261 -13.79 -14.55 12.48
CA ASP A 261 -14.67 -14.93 13.60
C ASP A 261 -14.89 -16.44 13.62
N LEU A 262 -15.11 -17.08 12.45
CA LEU A 262 -15.28 -18.52 12.31
C LEU A 262 -14.03 -19.29 12.73
N VAL A 263 -12.84 -18.77 12.42
CA VAL A 263 -11.57 -19.36 12.84
C VAL A 263 -11.40 -19.25 14.37
N SER A 264 -11.76 -18.11 14.95
CA SER A 264 -11.67 -17.89 16.39
C SER A 264 -12.60 -18.80 17.18
N GLU A 265 -13.80 -19.05 16.71
CA GLU A 265 -14.75 -20.00 17.29
C GLU A 265 -14.25 -21.44 17.24
N SER A 266 -13.67 -21.87 16.11
CA SER A 266 -13.12 -23.21 15.95
C SER A 266 -11.89 -23.50 16.82
N LEU A 267 -11.15 -22.48 17.24
CA LEU A 267 -9.99 -22.61 18.14
C LEU A 267 -10.39 -22.66 19.62
N GLN A 268 -11.64 -22.32 19.97
CA GLN A 268 -12.19 -22.33 21.33
C GLN A 268 -13.00 -23.59 21.64
N SER A 269 -13.33 -24.39 20.63
CA SER A 269 -14.00 -25.70 20.73
C SER A 269 -12.98 -26.84 20.77
#